data_d3274d7b11f369375350959dc2c729bc
#
_entry.id   d3274d7b11f369375350959dc2c729bc
#
_cell.length_a   1.000
_cell.length_b   1.000
_cell.length_c   1.000
_cell.angle_alpha   90.00
_cell.angle_beta   90.00
_cell.angle_gamma   90.00
#
_symmetry.space_group_name_H-M   'P 1'
#
loop_
_entity.id
_entity.type
_entity.pdbx_description
1 polymer ?
#
loop_
_entity_poly.entity_id
_entity_poly.type
_entity_poly.pdbx_seq_one_letter_code
_entity_poly.pdbx_strand_id
1 'polypeptide(L)'
;AHKIIGKNAPNTMLSECVCCASSTLKESDLSDAGAVPAYGAAGISGFIDSTLSDGDSILITKDGSGVGSLRYVVGLHSFVGTLNSMTPKEGVYLPYIYYALQNVCFECYRTGQAIPHIYFKDYGKEALYCPSFDDQKRLAKGLEMIDAKIGNERTALQNLQLVKAYLLSAMFI
;
A
#
# COMPACT_ATOMS: atom_id res chain seq x y z
N ALA A 1 -5.82 -6.70 -18.88
CA ALA A 1 -4.69 -6.83 -17.92
C ALA A 1 -3.96 -8.13 -18.22
N HIS A 2 -2.72 -8.07 -18.72
CA HIS A 2 -1.89 -9.26 -18.90
C HIS A 2 -1.49 -9.77 -17.51
N LYS A 3 -2.07 -10.90 -17.13
CA LYS A 3 -1.59 -11.72 -16.03
C LYS A 3 -0.18 -12.18 -16.42
N ILE A 4 0.84 -11.55 -15.89
CA ILE A 4 2.20 -12.10 -15.96
C ILE A 4 2.13 -13.36 -15.11
N ILE A 5 1.97 -14.49 -15.78
CA ILE A 5 1.98 -15.81 -15.12
C ILE A 5 3.40 -15.98 -14.62
N GLY A 6 3.61 -15.78 -13.32
CA GLY A 6 4.88 -16.10 -12.67
C GLY A 6 5.21 -17.56 -12.91
N LYS A 7 6.50 -17.89 -13.13
CA LYS A 7 6.97 -19.25 -13.36
C LYS A 7 6.71 -20.20 -12.19
N ASN A 8 6.37 -19.67 -11.01
CA ASN A 8 6.20 -20.44 -9.79
C ASN A 8 4.72 -20.61 -9.45
N ALA A 9 4.33 -21.84 -9.15
CA ALA A 9 2.98 -22.13 -8.68
C ALA A 9 2.74 -21.53 -7.28
N PRO A 10 1.54 -20.98 -7.00
CA PRO A 10 1.17 -20.57 -5.66
C PRO A 10 1.32 -21.71 -4.65
N ASN A 11 1.82 -21.41 -3.47
CA ASN A 11 2.07 -22.38 -2.40
C ASN A 11 1.48 -22.00 -1.04
N THR A 12 0.83 -20.84 -0.95
CA THR A 12 0.22 -20.34 0.30
C THR A 12 -0.94 -19.39 0.00
N MET A 13 -1.72 -19.04 1.02
CA MET A 13 -2.75 -17.99 0.93
C MET A 13 -2.25 -16.70 1.61
N LEU A 14 -2.77 -15.54 1.19
CA LEU A 14 -2.44 -14.27 1.83
C LEU A 14 -2.73 -14.30 3.34
N SER A 15 -3.84 -14.90 3.76
CA SER A 15 -4.22 -15.04 5.17
C SER A 15 -3.23 -15.87 6.01
N GLU A 16 -2.41 -16.70 5.38
CA GLU A 16 -1.33 -17.43 6.04
C GLU A 16 -0.07 -16.58 6.20
N CYS A 17 0.11 -15.56 5.36
CA CYS A 17 1.26 -14.67 5.35
C CYS A 17 1.10 -13.46 6.27
N VAL A 18 -0.13 -12.95 6.47
CA VAL A 18 -0.34 -11.70 7.20
C VAL A 18 -1.43 -11.81 8.26
N CYS A 19 -1.30 -10.98 9.31
CA CYS A 19 -2.37 -10.64 10.22
C CYS A 19 -3.08 -9.41 9.68
N CYS A 20 -4.43 -9.41 9.69
CA CYS A 20 -5.21 -8.28 9.22
C CYS A 20 -6.00 -7.66 10.36
N ALA A 21 -5.86 -6.35 10.55
CA ALA A 21 -6.57 -5.57 11.55
C ALA A 21 -7.43 -4.49 10.88
N SER A 22 -8.56 -4.17 11.51
CA SER A 22 -9.44 -3.06 11.14
C SER A 22 -9.44 -2.02 12.24
N SER A 23 -9.73 -0.76 11.90
CA SER A 23 -9.89 0.33 12.83
C SER A 23 -11.34 0.80 12.88
N THR A 24 -11.72 1.41 14.02
CA THR A 24 -12.97 2.15 14.20
C THR A 24 -12.75 3.67 14.18
N LEU A 25 -11.50 4.11 14.02
CA LEU A 25 -11.12 5.52 13.99
C LEU A 25 -11.79 6.20 12.80
N LYS A 26 -12.38 7.37 13.05
CA LYS A 26 -13.03 8.20 12.02
C LYS A 26 -12.11 9.37 11.67
N GLU A 27 -12.29 9.94 10.48
CA GLU A 27 -11.58 11.16 10.09
C GLU A 27 -11.90 12.34 11.00
N SER A 28 -13.13 12.39 11.56
CA SER A 28 -13.55 13.40 12.54
C SER A 28 -12.80 13.33 13.87
N ASP A 29 -12.13 12.23 14.18
CA ASP A 29 -11.39 12.03 15.42
C ASP A 29 -9.93 12.48 15.30
N LEU A 30 -9.52 12.91 14.10
CA LEU A 30 -8.16 13.34 13.79
C LEU A 30 -8.00 14.84 14.02
N SER A 31 -6.77 15.26 14.30
CA SER A 31 -6.35 16.64 14.43
C SER A 31 -5.29 17.01 13.39
N ASP A 32 -5.07 18.31 13.19
CA ASP A 32 -4.00 18.80 12.30
C ASP A 32 -2.59 18.63 12.93
N ALA A 33 -2.53 18.34 14.22
CA ALA A 33 -1.29 18.14 14.97
C ALA A 33 -1.44 16.96 15.93
N GLY A 34 -0.36 16.17 16.07
CA GLY A 34 -0.30 15.01 16.96
C GLY A 34 1.01 14.25 16.75
N ALA A 35 1.30 13.29 17.63
CA ALA A 35 2.54 12.54 17.60
C ALA A 35 2.55 11.44 16.51
N VAL A 36 1.39 10.93 16.12
CA VAL A 36 1.27 9.75 15.26
C VAL A 36 0.44 10.09 14.03
N PRO A 37 0.96 9.91 12.80
CA PRO A 37 0.19 10.11 11.58
C PRO A 37 -0.93 9.07 11.45
N ALA A 38 -2.12 9.52 11.08
CA ALA A 38 -3.27 8.68 10.80
C ALA A 38 -3.58 8.68 9.30
N TYR A 39 -3.62 7.50 8.72
CA TYR A 39 -3.81 7.30 7.29
C TYR A 39 -5.28 7.08 6.93
N GLY A 40 -5.70 7.73 5.86
CA GLY A 40 -6.94 7.46 5.13
C GLY A 40 -6.66 6.98 3.70
N ALA A 41 -7.70 6.83 2.90
CA ALA A 41 -7.59 6.31 1.54
C ALA A 41 -6.66 7.14 0.63
N ALA A 42 -6.66 8.47 0.78
CA ALA A 42 -5.83 9.38 -0.01
C ALA A 42 -4.38 9.54 0.51
N GLY A 43 -4.10 9.15 1.75
CA GLY A 43 -2.80 9.34 2.40
C GLY A 43 -2.95 9.69 3.87
N ILE A 44 -2.05 10.51 4.41
CA ILE A 44 -2.21 11.04 5.76
C ILE A 44 -3.42 11.97 5.78
N SER A 45 -4.41 11.61 6.62
CA SER A 45 -5.65 12.38 6.81
C SER A 45 -5.58 13.30 8.01
N GLY A 46 -4.62 13.12 8.90
CA GLY A 46 -4.42 13.91 10.11
C GLY A 46 -3.50 13.18 11.09
N PHE A 47 -3.56 13.60 12.35
CA PHE A 47 -2.70 13.06 13.42
C PHE A 47 -3.54 12.70 14.64
N ILE A 48 -2.96 11.83 15.49
CA ILE A 48 -3.57 11.41 16.75
C ILE A 48 -2.43 11.12 17.77
N ASP A 49 -2.76 11.16 19.06
CA ASP A 49 -1.78 10.88 20.12
C ASP A 49 -1.69 9.39 20.50
N SER A 50 -2.51 8.54 19.88
CA SER A 50 -2.49 7.09 20.08
C SER A 50 -2.09 6.36 18.80
N THR A 51 -1.33 5.27 18.94
CA THR A 51 -0.95 4.41 17.83
C THR A 51 -1.83 3.16 17.76
N LEU A 52 -2.20 2.75 16.54
CA LEU A 52 -2.85 1.47 16.28
C LEU A 52 -1.86 0.43 15.75
N SER A 53 -0.69 0.87 15.26
CA SER A 53 0.35 -0.01 14.76
C SER A 53 1.72 0.52 15.14
N ASP A 54 2.56 -0.38 15.67
CA ASP A 54 3.96 -0.13 15.98
C ASP A 54 4.80 -1.04 15.08
N GLY A 55 5.27 -0.47 13.98
CA GLY A 55 6.03 -1.19 12.96
C GLY A 55 5.41 -1.07 11.57
N ASP A 56 6.03 -1.76 10.62
CA ASP A 56 5.64 -1.69 9.22
C ASP A 56 4.31 -2.39 8.95
N SER A 57 3.48 -1.78 8.10
CA SER A 57 2.20 -2.35 7.66
C SER A 57 1.95 -2.12 6.18
N ILE A 58 1.13 -2.96 5.59
CA ILE A 58 0.46 -2.70 4.32
C ILE A 58 -0.98 -2.26 4.63
N LEU A 59 -1.30 -1.02 4.33
CA LEU A 59 -2.66 -0.53 4.40
C LEU A 59 -3.37 -0.80 3.07
N ILE A 60 -4.58 -1.31 3.15
CA ILE A 60 -5.45 -1.52 1.98
C ILE A 60 -6.77 -0.80 2.18
N THR A 61 -7.19 -0.02 1.19
CA THR A 61 -8.50 0.61 1.20
C THR A 61 -9.57 -0.47 1.01
N LYS A 62 -10.41 -0.63 2.04
CA LYS A 62 -11.48 -1.63 2.02
C LYS A 62 -12.84 -1.05 1.66
N ASP A 63 -13.04 0.26 1.83
CA ASP A 63 -14.31 0.94 1.62
C ASP A 63 -14.15 2.17 0.72
N GLY A 64 -15.11 2.40 -0.19
CA GLY A 64 -15.18 3.58 -1.05
C GLY A 64 -14.53 3.42 -2.42
N SER A 65 -14.39 4.53 -3.16
CA SER A 65 -13.95 4.54 -4.57
C SER A 65 -12.51 4.06 -4.76
N GLY A 66 -11.67 4.10 -3.72
CA GLY A 66 -10.28 3.66 -3.75
C GLY A 66 -10.07 2.20 -3.34
N VAL A 67 -11.13 1.39 -3.27
CA VAL A 67 -11.07 -0.02 -2.85
C VAL A 67 -9.96 -0.78 -3.57
N GLY A 68 -9.14 -1.52 -2.80
CA GLY A 68 -8.01 -2.29 -3.30
C GLY A 68 -6.70 -1.51 -3.44
N SER A 69 -6.70 -0.19 -3.21
CA SER A 69 -5.47 0.60 -3.21
C SER A 69 -4.58 0.19 -2.03
N LEU A 70 -3.31 -0.04 -2.32
CA LEU A 70 -2.30 -0.49 -1.36
C LEU A 70 -1.34 0.65 -1.01
N ARG A 71 -0.93 0.71 0.26
CA ARG A 71 0.10 1.61 0.77
C ARG A 71 1.01 0.88 1.74
N TYR A 72 2.31 0.96 1.52
CA TYR A 72 3.30 0.53 2.51
C TYR A 72 3.59 1.67 3.48
N VAL A 73 3.51 1.41 4.78
CA VAL A 73 3.75 2.40 5.85
C VAL A 73 4.79 1.84 6.80
N VAL A 74 5.72 2.70 7.19
CA VAL A 74 6.86 2.35 8.07
C VAL A 74 6.69 3.01 9.44
N GLY A 75 6.95 2.25 10.49
CA GLY A 75 6.98 2.74 11.86
C GLY A 75 5.60 3.03 12.47
N LEU A 76 5.57 3.90 13.48
CA LEU A 76 4.36 4.23 14.24
C LEU A 76 3.32 4.91 13.36
N HIS A 77 2.11 4.36 13.33
CA HIS A 77 0.99 4.97 12.61
C HIS A 77 -0.36 4.51 13.13
N SER A 78 -1.38 5.26 12.77
CA SER A 78 -2.79 4.91 12.92
C SER A 78 -3.47 4.92 11.55
N PHE A 79 -4.68 4.39 11.45
CA PHE A 79 -5.44 4.36 10.21
C PHE A 79 -6.94 4.40 10.49
N VAL A 80 -7.69 5.06 9.61
CA VAL A 80 -9.14 5.21 9.74
C VAL A 80 -9.89 3.94 9.32
N GLY A 81 -11.15 3.84 9.73
CA GLY A 81 -11.99 2.67 9.56
C GLY A 81 -12.23 2.24 8.11
N THR A 82 -11.95 3.08 7.12
CA THR A 82 -12.04 2.73 5.68
C THR A 82 -10.86 1.89 5.18
N LEU A 83 -9.86 1.66 6.04
CA LEU A 83 -8.67 0.85 5.73
C LEU A 83 -8.65 -0.43 6.57
N ASN A 84 -7.95 -1.43 6.05
CA ASN A 84 -7.38 -2.54 6.83
C ASN A 84 -5.87 -2.40 6.86
N SER A 85 -5.25 -2.81 7.97
CA SER A 85 -3.81 -2.92 8.13
C SER A 85 -3.40 -4.39 8.12
N MET A 86 -2.39 -4.72 7.33
CA MET A 86 -1.80 -6.05 7.25
C MET A 86 -0.37 -6.00 7.76
N THR A 87 -0.07 -6.80 8.78
CA THR A 87 1.26 -6.97 9.36
C THR A 87 1.78 -8.37 9.07
N PRO A 88 3.11 -8.59 8.97
CA PRO A 88 3.65 -9.89 8.60
C PRO A 88 3.47 -10.92 9.73
N LYS A 89 3.25 -12.16 9.36
CA LYS A 89 3.44 -13.31 10.25
C LYS A 89 4.90 -13.76 10.26
N GLU A 90 5.22 -14.68 11.17
CA GLU A 90 6.56 -15.25 11.27
C GLU A 90 7.04 -15.85 9.94
N GLY A 91 8.29 -15.61 9.57
CA GLY A 91 8.88 -16.09 8.32
C GLY A 91 8.44 -15.33 7.05
N VAL A 92 7.70 -14.23 7.20
CA VAL A 92 7.23 -13.41 6.07
C VAL A 92 7.95 -12.06 6.03
N TYR A 93 8.50 -11.71 4.89
CA TYR A 93 9.08 -10.39 4.62
C TYR A 93 8.02 -9.48 4.01
N LEU A 94 7.54 -8.51 4.78
CA LEU A 94 6.38 -7.68 4.40
C LEU A 94 6.57 -6.93 3.08
N PRO A 95 7.73 -6.34 2.73
CA PRO A 95 7.93 -5.71 1.43
C PRO A 95 7.72 -6.67 0.26
N TYR A 96 8.07 -7.96 0.41
CA TYR A 96 7.79 -8.97 -0.61
C TYR A 96 6.28 -9.15 -0.83
N ILE A 97 5.51 -9.25 0.24
CA ILE A 97 4.04 -9.34 0.17
C ILE A 97 3.46 -8.09 -0.49
N TYR A 98 3.96 -6.90 -0.16
CA TYR A 98 3.52 -5.66 -0.79
C TYR A 98 3.64 -5.70 -2.32
N TYR A 99 4.77 -6.18 -2.84
CA TYR A 99 4.95 -6.35 -4.29
C TYR A 99 4.09 -7.45 -4.87
N ALA A 100 3.95 -8.57 -4.18
CA ALA A 100 3.08 -9.66 -4.62
C ALA A 100 1.61 -9.19 -4.76
N LEU A 101 1.13 -8.39 -3.82
CA LEU A 101 -0.22 -7.84 -3.81
C LEU A 101 -0.51 -6.85 -4.94
N GLN A 102 0.50 -6.19 -5.51
CA GLN A 102 0.32 -5.30 -6.67
C GLN A 102 -0.16 -6.05 -7.93
N ASN A 103 0.01 -7.38 -7.97
CA ASN A 103 -0.50 -8.22 -9.06
C ASN A 103 -1.89 -8.81 -8.78
N VAL A 104 -2.45 -8.58 -7.60
CA VAL A 104 -3.78 -9.09 -7.20
C VAL A 104 -4.87 -8.19 -7.75
N CYS A 105 -5.88 -8.80 -8.36
CA CYS A 105 -7.07 -8.09 -8.83
C CYS A 105 -8.07 -7.89 -7.68
N PHE A 106 -7.88 -6.87 -6.86
CA PHE A 106 -8.81 -6.58 -5.76
C PHE A 106 -10.21 -6.20 -6.23
N GLU A 107 -10.35 -5.67 -7.44
CA GLU A 107 -11.65 -5.38 -8.05
C GLU A 107 -12.52 -6.65 -8.18
N CYS A 108 -11.92 -7.83 -8.31
CA CYS A 108 -12.63 -9.10 -8.36
C CYS A 108 -13.34 -9.46 -7.03
N TYR A 109 -12.91 -8.85 -5.93
CA TYR A 109 -13.50 -9.05 -4.59
C TYR A 109 -14.48 -7.95 -4.19
N ARG A 110 -14.69 -6.98 -5.08
CA ARG A 110 -15.55 -5.84 -4.84
C ARG A 110 -17.01 -6.26 -4.71
N THR A 111 -17.63 -5.81 -3.64
CA THR A 111 -19.06 -5.94 -3.37
C THR A 111 -19.68 -4.57 -3.15
N GLY A 112 -21.01 -4.44 -3.27
CA GLY A 112 -21.71 -3.18 -3.11
C GLY A 112 -21.71 -2.32 -4.37
N GLN A 113 -22.90 -1.82 -4.79
CA GLN A 113 -23.03 -0.97 -5.98
C GLN A 113 -22.83 0.51 -5.67
N ALA A 114 -23.39 1.02 -4.57
CA ALA A 114 -23.31 2.43 -4.20
C ALA A 114 -22.00 2.77 -3.49
N ILE A 115 -21.61 1.97 -2.52
CA ILE A 115 -20.33 2.10 -1.81
C ILE A 115 -19.60 0.77 -1.95
N PRO A 116 -18.50 0.72 -2.72
CA PRO A 116 -17.71 -0.48 -2.88
C PRO A 116 -17.06 -0.94 -1.57
N HIS A 117 -17.02 -2.25 -1.36
CA HIS A 117 -16.36 -2.86 -0.21
C HIS A 117 -15.58 -4.10 -0.64
N ILE A 118 -14.46 -4.38 0.05
CA ILE A 118 -13.78 -5.66 0.01
C ILE A 118 -13.57 -6.19 1.44
N TYR A 119 -13.62 -7.48 1.61
CA TYR A 119 -13.49 -8.12 2.91
C TYR A 119 -12.27 -9.03 2.95
N PHE A 120 -11.49 -8.97 4.04
CA PHE A 120 -10.31 -9.83 4.21
C PHE A 120 -10.64 -11.32 4.14
N LYS A 121 -11.82 -11.73 4.63
CA LYS A 121 -12.30 -13.12 4.53
C LYS A 121 -12.33 -13.65 3.09
N ASP A 122 -12.41 -12.75 2.10
CA ASP A 122 -12.50 -13.09 0.68
C ASP A 122 -11.13 -12.93 0.00
N TYR A 123 -10.52 -11.73 0.03
CA TYR A 123 -9.20 -11.53 -0.59
C TYR A 123 -8.04 -12.17 0.20
N GLY A 124 -8.23 -12.50 1.48
CA GLY A 124 -7.27 -13.27 2.26
C GLY A 124 -7.04 -14.70 1.74
N LYS A 125 -7.95 -15.20 0.90
CA LYS A 125 -7.82 -16.50 0.20
C LYS A 125 -7.03 -16.42 -1.10
N GLU A 126 -6.56 -15.22 -1.48
CA GLU A 126 -5.71 -15.07 -2.67
C GLU A 126 -4.48 -15.96 -2.55
N ALA A 127 -4.27 -16.76 -3.60
CA ALA A 127 -3.18 -17.70 -3.67
C ALA A 127 -1.89 -16.99 -4.12
N LEU A 128 -0.88 -17.03 -3.28
CA LEU A 128 0.42 -16.39 -3.50
C LEU A 128 1.54 -17.42 -3.60
N TYR A 129 2.58 -17.08 -4.32
CA TYR A 129 3.86 -17.77 -4.22
C TYR A 129 4.69 -17.06 -3.13
N CYS A 130 5.06 -17.80 -2.08
CA CYS A 130 5.89 -17.31 -0.99
C CYS A 130 7.12 -18.23 -0.89
N PRO A 131 8.29 -17.80 -1.39
CA PRO A 131 9.53 -18.56 -1.33
C PRO A 131 10.17 -18.52 0.06
N SER A 132 11.39 -19.03 0.19
CA SER A 132 12.19 -18.90 1.42
C SER A 132 12.34 -17.43 1.83
N PHE A 133 12.48 -17.17 3.12
CA PHE A 133 12.59 -15.79 3.66
C PHE A 133 13.75 -14.99 3.02
N ASP A 134 14.87 -15.66 2.73
CA ASP A 134 16.02 -15.02 2.08
C ASP A 134 15.73 -14.68 0.60
N ASP A 135 14.98 -15.53 -0.10
CA ASP A 135 14.54 -15.23 -1.46
C ASP A 135 13.50 -14.11 -1.49
N GLN A 136 12.58 -14.06 -0.51
CA GLN A 136 11.65 -12.95 -0.36
C GLN A 136 12.39 -11.62 -0.24
N LYS A 137 13.40 -11.55 0.65
CA LYS A 137 14.25 -10.36 0.81
C LYS A 137 14.98 -9.98 -0.48
N ARG A 138 15.59 -10.96 -1.15
CA ARG A 138 16.34 -10.73 -2.38
C ARG A 138 15.45 -10.16 -3.48
N LEU A 139 14.26 -10.74 -3.66
CA LEU A 139 13.30 -10.31 -4.68
C LEU A 139 12.73 -8.92 -4.39
N ALA A 140 12.31 -8.68 -3.14
CA ALA A 140 11.79 -7.38 -2.74
C ALA A 140 12.84 -6.27 -2.91
N LYS A 141 14.08 -6.51 -2.46
CA LYS A 141 15.16 -5.53 -2.59
C LYS A 141 15.44 -5.17 -4.06
N GLY A 142 15.34 -6.14 -4.98
CA GLY A 142 15.45 -5.87 -6.40
C GLY A 142 14.36 -4.93 -6.92
N LEU A 143 13.11 -5.13 -6.47
CA LEU A 143 11.98 -4.28 -6.85
C LEU A 143 12.05 -2.90 -6.19
N GLU A 144 12.47 -2.81 -4.93
CA GLU A 144 12.72 -1.53 -4.22
C GLU A 144 13.75 -0.66 -4.98
N MET A 145 14.82 -1.28 -5.48
CA MET A 145 15.82 -0.56 -6.29
C MET A 145 15.23 -0.02 -7.60
N ILE A 146 14.34 -0.76 -8.24
CA ILE A 146 13.64 -0.33 -9.45
C ILE A 146 12.69 0.84 -9.11
N ASP A 147 11.93 0.74 -8.04
CA ASP A 147 11.02 1.81 -7.60
C ASP A 147 11.78 3.09 -7.23
N ALA A 148 12.92 2.96 -6.54
CA ALA A 148 13.80 4.09 -6.24
C ALA A 148 14.31 4.75 -7.53
N LYS A 149 14.71 3.96 -8.53
CA LYS A 149 15.14 4.49 -9.84
C LYS A 149 13.98 5.22 -10.54
N ILE A 150 12.79 4.63 -10.57
CA ILE A 150 11.59 5.25 -11.15
C ILE A 150 11.28 6.58 -10.44
N GLY A 151 11.37 6.62 -9.11
CA GLY A 151 11.17 7.84 -8.32
C GLY A 151 12.15 8.95 -8.69
N ASN A 152 13.44 8.61 -8.78
CA ASN A 152 14.48 9.56 -9.16
C ASN A 152 14.26 10.14 -10.57
N GLU A 153 13.90 9.30 -11.55
CA GLU A 153 13.63 9.74 -12.92
C GLU A 153 12.37 10.64 -12.99
N ARG A 154 11.34 10.33 -12.22
CA ARG A 154 10.14 11.19 -12.12
C ARG A 154 10.47 12.57 -11.54
N THR A 155 11.28 12.63 -10.49
CA THR A 155 11.74 13.89 -9.89
C THR A 155 12.58 14.70 -10.90
N ALA A 156 13.49 14.05 -11.61
CA ALA A 156 14.29 14.69 -12.66
C ALA A 156 13.39 15.26 -13.77
N LEU A 157 12.40 14.51 -14.22
CA LEU A 157 11.43 14.97 -15.21
C LEU A 157 10.64 16.19 -14.73
N GLN A 158 10.15 16.18 -13.49
CA GLN A 158 9.43 17.31 -12.90
C GLN A 158 10.31 18.56 -12.86
N ASN A 159 11.58 18.44 -12.45
CA ASN A 159 12.52 19.56 -12.42
C ASN A 159 12.76 20.12 -13.83
N LEU A 160 12.93 19.27 -14.84
CA LEU A 160 13.08 19.73 -16.23
C LEU A 160 11.81 20.42 -16.75
N GLN A 161 10.63 19.98 -16.38
CA GLN A 161 9.36 20.63 -16.71
C GLN A 161 9.26 22.03 -16.08
N LEU A 162 9.69 22.18 -14.82
CA LEU A 162 9.75 23.48 -14.14
C LEU A 162 10.74 24.45 -14.84
N VAL A 163 11.94 23.97 -15.17
CA VAL A 163 12.93 24.76 -15.92
C VAL A 163 12.37 25.19 -17.28
N LYS A 164 11.73 24.26 -18.01
CA LYS A 164 11.06 24.57 -19.29
C LYS A 164 10.01 25.68 -19.11
N ALA A 165 9.15 25.56 -18.12
CA ALA A 165 8.10 26.55 -17.84
C ALA A 165 8.70 27.92 -17.52
N TYR A 166 9.77 27.98 -16.71
CA TYR A 166 10.48 29.20 -16.39
C TYR A 166 11.07 29.86 -17.65
N LEU A 167 11.77 29.08 -18.49
CA LEU A 167 12.37 29.62 -19.72
C LEU A 167 11.31 30.16 -20.70
N LEU A 168 10.18 29.44 -20.84
CA LEU A 168 9.08 29.94 -21.67
C LEU A 168 8.53 31.26 -21.14
N SER A 169 8.31 31.39 -19.84
CA SER A 169 7.83 32.63 -19.24
C SER A 169 8.86 33.78 -19.40
N ALA A 170 10.15 33.48 -19.31
CA ALA A 170 11.19 34.47 -19.45
C ALA A 170 11.46 34.93 -20.91
N MET A 171 11.14 34.07 -21.89
CA MET A 171 11.43 34.34 -23.31
C MET A 171 10.25 34.97 -24.06
N PHE A 172 9.02 34.84 -23.57
CA PHE A 172 7.81 35.23 -24.30
C PHE A 172 6.89 36.22 -23.55
N ILE A 173 7.44 36.94 -22.57
CA ILE A 173 6.78 38.09 -21.92
C ILE A 173 7.19 39.39 -22.56
#